data_a1d7ea0ddb8b66f5c25b674d9b0b0a21
#
_entry.id   a1d7ea0ddb8b66f5c25b674d9b0b0a21
#
_cell.length_a   1.000
_cell.length_b   1.000
_cell.length_c   1.000
_cell.angle_alpha   90.00
_cell.angle_beta   90.00
_cell.angle_gamma   90.00
#
_symmetry.space_group_name_H-M   'P 1'
#
loop_
_entity.id
_entity.type
_entity.pdbx_description
1 polymer ?
#
loop_
_entity_poly.entity_id
_entity_poly.type
_entity_poly.pdbx_seq_one_letter_code
_entity_poly.pdbx_strand_id
1 'polypeptide(L)'
;MKYYITLSALILVLFSCHKKDSKIDGPSLEDLNGQFSVLSPLAASIDSVDFASGETVYFTALFSKTSEWNLKITGLVSGAVKTMTGTSNELKASSSLWSGETTNLPIFKNENCKVELTFANEPDTLIAYVKIIQAKVNSGFLISDFENGFNSGWTSFIQSGANMNFQVLSDASSPQGNKYYNMAGTVNWDWLIGLVNFKSTAYGGAPAFPLNANPNSVYFNVMIYGESGTTNSIVLFQFEEDENGDGIFTAASEDMYAKEIKVDWVGWKLISVKYSDLVNLVNGVPAAPNGNGVHDSDKIKTINMLHLANPNSGFAKSKLDYIIFTENGPLVP
;
A
#
# COMPACT_ATOMS: atom_id res chain seq x y z
N MET A 1 37.98 -21.28 71.59
CA MET A 1 36.53 -21.13 71.88
C MET A 1 35.95 -19.77 71.44
N LYS A 2 36.72 -18.69 71.43
CA LYS A 2 36.20 -17.36 70.98
C LYS A 2 35.93 -17.20 69.47
N TYR A 3 36.61 -18.00 68.62
CA TYR A 3 36.45 -17.91 67.16
C TYR A 3 35.18 -18.64 66.60
N TYR A 4 34.69 -19.61 67.33
CA TYR A 4 33.49 -20.35 66.94
C TYR A 4 32.19 -19.57 67.19
N ILE A 5 32.17 -18.71 68.16
CA ILE A 5 31.00 -17.87 68.49
C ILE A 5 30.84 -16.77 67.43
N THR A 6 31.94 -16.18 66.96
CA THR A 6 31.89 -15.14 65.90
C THR A 6 31.49 -15.72 64.54
N LEU A 7 31.88 -16.96 64.21
CA LEU A 7 31.49 -17.60 62.97
C LEU A 7 30.00 -18.01 62.98
N SER A 8 29.46 -18.49 64.12
CA SER A 8 28.02 -18.78 64.28
C SER A 8 27.18 -17.54 64.21
N ALA A 9 27.63 -16.37 64.71
CA ALA A 9 26.89 -15.12 64.61
C ALA A 9 26.87 -14.59 63.15
N LEU A 10 27.93 -14.80 62.39
CA LEU A 10 27.99 -14.39 60.97
C LEU A 10 27.11 -15.25 60.10
N ILE A 11 26.96 -16.54 60.39
CA ILE A 11 26.06 -17.44 59.62
C ILE A 11 24.59 -17.14 59.90
N LEU A 12 24.22 -16.70 61.13
CA LEU A 12 22.84 -16.32 61.47
C LEU A 12 22.41 -15.03 60.78
N VAL A 13 23.32 -14.11 60.47
CA VAL A 13 22.98 -12.88 59.72
C VAL A 13 22.76 -13.13 58.24
N LEU A 14 23.33 -14.19 57.68
CA LEU A 14 23.16 -14.54 56.25
C LEU A 14 21.79 -15.22 55.94
N PHE A 15 21.08 -15.72 56.93
CA PHE A 15 19.76 -16.31 56.77
C PHE A 15 18.59 -15.33 57.02
N SER A 16 18.90 -14.10 57.37
CA SER A 16 17.85 -13.09 57.69
C SER A 16 17.35 -12.29 56.50
N CYS A 17 17.81 -12.57 55.26
CA CYS A 17 17.35 -11.87 54.07
C CYS A 17 16.77 -12.81 53.00
N HIS A 18 15.85 -13.69 53.42
CA HIS A 18 14.90 -14.28 52.48
C HIS A 18 13.53 -13.74 52.79
N LYS A 19 13.31 -12.51 52.42
CA LYS A 19 11.95 -11.97 52.30
C LYS A 19 11.35 -12.61 51.06
N LYS A 20 10.72 -13.76 51.25
CA LYS A 20 9.79 -14.29 50.30
C LYS A 20 8.69 -13.26 50.06
N ASP A 21 8.62 -12.87 48.83
CA ASP A 21 7.43 -12.32 48.18
C ASP A 21 6.61 -11.36 49.04
N SER A 22 6.93 -10.12 48.89
CA SER A 22 5.92 -9.10 49.07
C SER A 22 4.79 -9.40 48.08
N LYS A 23 3.80 -10.20 48.47
CA LYS A 23 2.46 -9.89 48.05
C LYS A 23 2.29 -8.42 48.47
N ILE A 24 2.15 -7.55 47.50
CA ILE A 24 1.74 -6.19 47.76
C ILE A 24 0.35 -6.37 48.39
N ASP A 25 0.27 -6.19 49.72
CA ASP A 25 -0.99 -6.23 50.47
C ASP A 25 -1.79 -4.97 50.18
N GLY A 26 -2.10 -4.76 48.94
CA GLY A 26 -3.01 -3.76 48.43
C GLY A 26 -3.98 -4.41 47.44
N PRO A 27 -5.14 -3.84 47.23
CA PRO A 27 -6.05 -4.31 46.22
C PRO A 27 -5.32 -4.38 44.87
N SER A 28 -5.49 -5.48 44.16
CA SER A 28 -4.97 -5.58 42.79
C SER A 28 -5.56 -4.48 41.91
N LEU A 29 -4.96 -4.15 40.79
CA LEU A 29 -5.58 -3.22 39.83
C LEU A 29 -6.93 -3.71 39.36
N GLU A 30 -7.16 -5.03 39.36
CA GLU A 30 -8.45 -5.64 39.09
C GLU A 30 -9.46 -5.40 40.24
N ASP A 31 -9.01 -5.47 41.49
CA ASP A 31 -9.88 -5.16 42.66
C ASP A 31 -10.29 -3.68 42.70
N LEU A 32 -9.42 -2.79 42.20
CA LEU A 32 -9.69 -1.34 42.14
C LEU A 32 -10.58 -0.95 40.95
N ASN A 33 -10.37 -1.58 39.79
CA ASN A 33 -11.00 -1.22 38.50
C ASN A 33 -12.16 -2.18 38.12
N GLY A 34 -12.35 -3.24 38.87
CA GLY A 34 -13.28 -4.32 38.56
C GLY A 34 -12.76 -5.23 37.41
N GLN A 35 -13.42 -6.37 37.26
CA GLN A 35 -13.15 -7.30 36.19
C GLN A 35 -13.63 -6.71 34.86
N PHE A 36 -12.85 -6.88 33.77
CA PHE A 36 -13.29 -6.49 32.42
C PHE A 36 -14.56 -7.26 32.04
N SER A 37 -15.52 -6.55 31.48
CA SER A 37 -16.72 -7.15 30.91
C SER A 37 -17.24 -6.34 29.74
N VAL A 38 -17.81 -7.03 28.76
CA VAL A 38 -18.48 -6.42 27.62
C VAL A 38 -19.92 -6.07 28.04
N LEU A 39 -20.24 -4.78 28.01
CA LEU A 39 -21.57 -4.26 28.35
C LEU A 39 -22.50 -4.19 27.15
N SER A 40 -21.92 -3.91 25.95
CA SER A 40 -22.62 -3.96 24.67
C SER A 40 -21.72 -4.63 23.62
N PRO A 41 -22.24 -5.60 22.86
CA PRO A 41 -21.46 -6.31 21.85
C PRO A 41 -21.02 -5.38 20.73
N LEU A 42 -20.03 -5.85 19.94
CA LEU A 42 -19.62 -5.17 18.71
C LEU A 42 -20.76 -5.21 17.70
N ALA A 43 -21.13 -4.04 17.18
CA ALA A 43 -22.14 -3.89 16.16
C ALA A 43 -21.68 -2.89 15.08
N ALA A 44 -21.99 -3.18 13.83
CA ALA A 44 -21.86 -2.23 12.74
C ALA A 44 -23.10 -1.32 12.69
N SER A 45 -22.91 -0.05 12.29
CA SER A 45 -24.03 0.91 12.14
C SER A 45 -25.01 0.53 11.03
N ILE A 46 -24.53 -0.22 10.02
CA ILE A 46 -25.30 -0.77 8.90
C ILE A 46 -24.73 -2.15 8.53
N ASP A 47 -25.57 -3.05 8.06
CA ASP A 47 -25.16 -4.41 7.67
C ASP A 47 -24.46 -4.45 6.30
N SER A 48 -24.71 -3.47 5.45
CA SER A 48 -24.13 -3.36 4.12
C SER A 48 -23.90 -1.91 3.73
N VAL A 49 -22.81 -1.64 2.97
CA VAL A 49 -22.33 -0.31 2.65
C VAL A 49 -21.94 -0.21 1.18
N ASP A 50 -22.28 0.91 0.55
CA ASP A 50 -21.86 1.32 -0.79
C ASP A 50 -20.83 2.44 -0.69
N PHE A 51 -19.56 2.08 -0.61
CA PHE A 51 -18.48 3.07 -0.54
C PHE A 51 -18.33 3.88 -1.83
N ALA A 52 -18.71 3.34 -3.00
CA ALA A 52 -18.65 4.07 -4.26
C ALA A 52 -19.61 5.25 -4.29
N SER A 53 -20.74 5.17 -3.57
CA SER A 53 -21.68 6.29 -3.40
C SER A 53 -21.26 7.30 -2.31
N GLY A 54 -20.16 7.03 -1.58
CA GLY A 54 -19.70 7.86 -0.46
C GLY A 54 -20.33 7.49 0.89
N GLU A 55 -21.07 6.37 0.98
CA GLU A 55 -21.53 5.85 2.28
C GLU A 55 -20.34 5.49 3.18
N THR A 56 -20.59 5.48 4.47
CA THR A 56 -19.61 5.11 5.49
C THR A 56 -20.24 4.17 6.51
N VAL A 57 -19.44 3.37 7.18
CA VAL A 57 -19.86 2.54 8.29
C VAL A 57 -19.00 2.85 9.52
N TYR A 58 -19.59 2.79 10.70
CA TYR A 58 -18.86 2.85 11.95
C TYR A 58 -19.29 1.68 12.84
N PHE A 59 -18.50 1.42 13.86
CA PHE A 59 -18.72 0.32 14.78
C PHE A 59 -18.92 0.85 16.18
N THR A 60 -19.73 0.13 16.96
CA THR A 60 -20.02 0.46 18.36
C THR A 60 -19.81 -0.75 19.25
N ALA A 61 -19.29 -0.51 20.45
CA ALA A 61 -19.22 -1.48 21.54
C ALA A 61 -19.04 -0.72 22.85
N LEU A 62 -19.38 -1.33 24.01
CA LEU A 62 -19.23 -0.72 25.33
C LEU A 62 -18.62 -1.72 26.30
N PHE A 63 -17.68 -1.27 27.12
CA PHE A 63 -16.91 -2.07 28.08
C PHE A 63 -17.00 -1.48 29.47
N SER A 64 -16.81 -2.31 30.50
CA SER A 64 -16.89 -1.89 31.90
C SER A 64 -15.75 -0.98 32.34
N LYS A 65 -14.59 -1.02 31.66
CA LYS A 65 -13.41 -0.20 31.97
C LYS A 65 -12.69 0.28 30.70
N THR A 66 -11.90 1.34 30.81
CA THR A 66 -11.01 1.81 29.73
C THR A 66 -9.97 0.74 29.42
N SER A 67 -9.85 0.38 28.16
CA SER A 67 -8.88 -0.59 27.64
C SER A 67 -8.31 -0.12 26.32
N GLU A 68 -7.08 -0.50 26.03
CA GLU A 68 -6.54 -0.39 24.68
C GLU A 68 -7.21 -1.43 23.80
N TRP A 69 -7.72 -1.01 22.67
CA TRP A 69 -8.43 -1.88 21.73
C TRP A 69 -7.85 -1.79 20.32
N ASN A 70 -8.02 -2.88 19.59
CA ASN A 70 -7.66 -3.00 18.18
C ASN A 70 -8.86 -3.55 17.41
N LEU A 71 -9.39 -2.73 16.50
CA LEU A 71 -10.45 -3.10 15.56
C LEU A 71 -9.81 -3.45 14.22
N LYS A 72 -9.98 -4.70 13.81
CA LYS A 72 -9.46 -5.23 12.54
C LYS A 72 -10.62 -5.63 11.64
N ILE A 73 -10.69 -5.03 10.46
CA ILE A 73 -11.65 -5.38 9.41
C ILE A 73 -10.88 -6.17 8.35
N THR A 74 -11.37 -7.37 8.02
CA THR A 74 -10.73 -8.24 7.03
C THR A 74 -11.73 -8.60 5.93
N GLY A 75 -11.38 -8.30 4.69
CA GLY A 75 -12.11 -8.74 3.51
C GLY A 75 -11.97 -10.25 3.32
N LEU A 76 -13.08 -10.98 3.18
CA LEU A 76 -13.06 -12.44 3.11
C LEU A 76 -12.67 -12.99 1.73
N VAL A 77 -12.66 -12.15 0.70
CA VAL A 77 -12.25 -12.51 -0.67
C VAL A 77 -10.90 -11.89 -1.01
N SER A 78 -10.74 -10.59 -0.78
CA SER A 78 -9.50 -9.86 -1.10
C SER A 78 -8.37 -10.17 -0.12
N GLY A 79 -8.69 -10.47 1.15
CA GLY A 79 -7.72 -10.46 2.24
C GLY A 79 -7.28 -9.06 2.67
N ALA A 80 -7.94 -8.01 2.16
CA ALA A 80 -7.67 -6.62 2.54
C ALA A 80 -7.88 -6.43 4.05
N VAL A 81 -7.09 -5.56 4.66
CA VAL A 81 -7.14 -5.32 6.09
C VAL A 81 -7.19 -3.82 6.37
N LYS A 82 -8.18 -3.40 7.14
CA LYS A 82 -8.19 -2.10 7.83
C LYS A 82 -8.00 -2.33 9.32
N THR A 83 -7.07 -1.59 9.90
CA THR A 83 -6.81 -1.61 11.34
C THR A 83 -7.04 -0.22 11.94
N MET A 84 -7.78 -0.15 13.03
CA MET A 84 -7.99 1.05 13.83
C MET A 84 -7.70 0.69 15.29
N THR A 85 -7.05 1.58 16.02
CA THR A 85 -6.69 1.37 17.43
C THR A 85 -7.11 2.56 18.27
N GLY A 86 -7.32 2.34 19.54
CA GLY A 86 -7.61 3.41 20.49
C GLY A 86 -7.58 2.94 21.93
N THR A 87 -7.81 3.88 22.85
CA THR A 87 -7.89 3.62 24.28
C THR A 87 -9.14 4.30 24.82
N SER A 88 -10.14 3.51 25.21
CA SER A 88 -11.42 3.98 25.74
C SER A 88 -12.19 2.83 26.39
N ASN A 89 -13.32 3.14 27.02
CA ASN A 89 -14.29 2.15 27.46
C ASN A 89 -15.45 1.95 26.45
N GLU A 90 -15.40 2.65 25.32
CA GLU A 90 -16.39 2.54 24.24
C GLU A 90 -15.74 2.62 22.86
N LEU A 91 -16.34 1.96 21.90
CA LEU A 91 -16.11 2.17 20.47
C LEU A 91 -17.31 2.94 19.91
N LYS A 92 -17.06 4.01 19.17
CA LYS A 92 -18.09 4.91 18.64
C LYS A 92 -17.72 5.48 17.27
N ALA A 93 -18.67 6.15 16.62
CA ALA A 93 -18.50 6.69 15.26
C ALA A 93 -17.21 7.52 15.10
N SER A 94 -16.87 8.38 16.08
CA SER A 94 -15.68 9.22 15.98
C SER A 94 -14.34 8.48 16.05
N SER A 95 -14.33 7.22 16.50
CA SER A 95 -13.12 6.39 16.64
C SER A 95 -13.07 5.20 15.69
N SER A 96 -14.17 4.89 14.99
CA SER A 96 -14.32 3.67 14.19
C SER A 96 -14.96 3.91 12.82
N LEU A 97 -15.01 5.17 12.36
CA LEU A 97 -15.54 5.48 11.04
C LEU A 97 -14.64 4.89 9.96
N TRP A 98 -15.25 4.19 9.01
CA TRP A 98 -14.59 3.57 7.88
C TRP A 98 -15.30 3.94 6.58
N SER A 99 -14.52 4.41 5.61
CA SER A 99 -14.96 4.83 4.28
C SER A 99 -14.38 3.95 3.14
N GLY A 100 -14.01 2.71 3.47
CA GLY A 100 -13.60 1.69 2.50
C GLY A 100 -12.10 1.60 2.24
N GLU A 101 -11.28 2.46 2.86
CA GLU A 101 -9.83 2.42 2.72
C GLU A 101 -9.21 1.22 3.45
N THR A 102 -8.07 0.74 2.94
CA THR A 102 -7.25 -0.31 3.56
C THR A 102 -6.04 0.29 4.30
N THR A 103 -5.50 -0.46 5.26
CA THR A 103 -4.23 -0.10 5.91
C THR A 103 -3.04 -0.56 5.05
N ASN A 104 -3.18 -1.70 4.39
CA ASN A 104 -2.16 -2.29 3.52
C ASN A 104 -2.84 -2.98 2.34
N LEU A 105 -2.12 -3.09 1.22
CA LEU A 105 -2.60 -3.87 0.07
C LEU A 105 -2.82 -5.35 0.44
N PRO A 106 -3.79 -6.00 -0.17
CA PRO A 106 -4.66 -5.55 -1.26
C PRO A 106 -5.74 -4.56 -0.78
N ILE A 107 -6.49 -3.97 -1.73
CA ILE A 107 -7.66 -3.15 -1.43
C ILE A 107 -8.93 -4.01 -1.33
N PHE A 108 -9.94 -3.48 -0.61
CA PHE A 108 -11.22 -4.16 -0.47
C PHE A 108 -11.97 -4.27 -1.80
N LYS A 109 -12.72 -5.35 -1.96
CA LYS A 109 -13.58 -5.64 -3.12
C LYS A 109 -15.06 -5.60 -2.69
N ASN A 110 -15.97 -5.89 -3.61
CA ASN A 110 -17.37 -6.15 -3.29
C ASN A 110 -17.46 -7.50 -2.58
N GLU A 111 -17.48 -7.50 -1.25
CA GLU A 111 -17.28 -8.71 -0.43
C GLU A 111 -17.88 -8.60 0.97
N ASN A 112 -17.98 -9.72 1.66
CA ASN A 112 -18.22 -9.73 3.08
C ASN A 112 -16.91 -9.48 3.83
N CYS A 113 -17.00 -8.69 4.90
CA CYS A 113 -15.88 -8.41 5.78
C CYS A 113 -16.16 -8.93 7.18
N LYS A 114 -15.16 -9.55 7.78
CA LYS A 114 -15.13 -9.90 9.20
C LYS A 114 -14.53 -8.75 10.00
N VAL A 115 -15.18 -8.34 11.04
CA VAL A 115 -14.75 -7.27 11.95
C VAL A 115 -14.44 -7.88 13.31
N GLU A 116 -13.21 -7.74 13.77
CA GLU A 116 -12.70 -8.30 15.01
C GLU A 116 -12.24 -7.17 15.91
N LEU A 117 -12.78 -7.11 17.13
CA LEU A 117 -12.35 -6.17 18.16
C LEU A 117 -11.66 -6.97 19.26
N THR A 118 -10.41 -6.68 19.51
CA THR A 118 -9.57 -7.28 20.55
C THR A 118 -9.08 -6.23 21.53
N PHE A 119 -8.69 -6.65 22.72
CA PHE A 119 -8.27 -5.77 23.81
C PHE A 119 -6.88 -6.17 24.32
N ALA A 120 -6.08 -5.19 24.69
CA ALA A 120 -4.81 -5.46 25.36
C ALA A 120 -5.09 -6.08 26.76
N ASN A 121 -4.39 -7.18 27.05
CA ASN A 121 -4.44 -7.89 28.32
C ASN A 121 -5.81 -8.51 28.70
N GLU A 122 -6.77 -8.53 27.76
CA GLU A 122 -8.06 -9.21 27.95
C GLU A 122 -8.24 -10.28 26.86
N PRO A 123 -8.74 -11.47 27.23
CA PRO A 123 -8.85 -12.59 26.26
C PRO A 123 -10.03 -12.46 25.30
N ASP A 124 -10.93 -11.52 25.56
CA ASP A 124 -12.16 -11.38 24.79
C ASP A 124 -11.89 -10.90 23.37
N THR A 125 -12.60 -11.50 22.42
CA THR A 125 -12.64 -11.07 21.02
C THR A 125 -14.09 -10.93 20.61
N LEU A 126 -14.49 -9.74 20.19
CA LEU A 126 -15.83 -9.48 19.68
C LEU A 126 -15.79 -9.54 18.16
N ILE A 127 -16.84 -10.11 17.55
CA ILE A 127 -16.94 -10.30 16.12
C ILE A 127 -18.23 -9.68 15.60
N ALA A 128 -18.13 -8.94 14.50
CA ALA A 128 -19.26 -8.48 13.70
C ALA A 128 -18.93 -8.71 12.21
N TYR A 129 -19.92 -8.49 11.37
CA TYR A 129 -19.78 -8.59 9.91
C TYR A 129 -20.40 -7.37 9.24
N VAL A 130 -19.83 -6.98 8.11
CA VAL A 130 -20.39 -5.96 7.22
C VAL A 130 -20.16 -6.39 5.77
N LYS A 131 -21.12 -6.12 4.90
CA LYS A 131 -21.00 -6.43 3.46
C LYS A 131 -20.69 -5.15 2.69
N ILE A 132 -19.63 -5.17 1.90
CA ILE A 132 -19.37 -4.14 0.89
C ILE A 132 -20.18 -4.48 -0.36
N ILE A 133 -21.15 -3.62 -0.71
CA ILE A 133 -21.95 -3.74 -1.93
C ILE A 133 -21.15 -3.22 -3.12
N GLN A 134 -20.55 -2.03 -2.97
CA GLN A 134 -19.63 -1.43 -3.92
C GLN A 134 -18.38 -0.94 -3.17
N ALA A 135 -17.22 -1.41 -3.61
CA ALA A 135 -15.95 -0.97 -3.06
C ALA A 135 -15.68 0.50 -3.36
N LYS A 136 -14.79 1.10 -2.57
CA LYS A 136 -14.36 2.49 -2.74
C LYS A 136 -13.78 2.71 -4.14
N VAL A 137 -14.25 3.76 -4.81
CA VAL A 137 -13.68 4.26 -6.05
C VAL A 137 -12.74 5.41 -5.72
N ASN A 138 -11.48 5.26 -6.10
CA ASN A 138 -10.52 6.33 -5.90
C ASN A 138 -10.67 7.41 -6.97
N SER A 139 -10.67 8.66 -6.55
CA SER A 139 -10.71 9.81 -7.47
C SER A 139 -9.36 9.98 -8.17
N GLY A 140 -9.40 10.36 -9.45
CA GLY A 140 -8.21 10.60 -10.25
C GLY A 140 -8.38 10.13 -11.69
N PHE A 141 -7.31 10.23 -12.47
CA PHE A 141 -7.28 9.73 -13.84
C PHE A 141 -6.68 8.32 -13.88
N LEU A 142 -7.54 7.32 -14.04
CA LEU A 142 -7.14 5.92 -14.12
C LEU A 142 -6.50 5.63 -15.49
N ILE A 143 -5.23 5.29 -15.49
CA ILE A 143 -4.52 4.79 -16.67
C ILE A 143 -4.94 3.34 -16.92
N SER A 144 -4.81 2.48 -15.93
CA SER A 144 -5.22 1.08 -16.02
C SER A 144 -5.37 0.41 -14.66
N ASP A 145 -6.38 -0.45 -14.58
CA ASP A 145 -6.54 -1.51 -13.59
C ASP A 145 -6.45 -2.90 -14.23
N PHE A 146 -6.15 -2.96 -15.53
CA PHE A 146 -6.07 -4.14 -16.37
C PHE A 146 -7.31 -5.04 -16.40
N GLU A 147 -8.40 -4.69 -15.72
CA GLU A 147 -9.64 -5.51 -15.68
C GLU A 147 -10.25 -5.70 -17.07
N ASN A 148 -10.11 -4.69 -17.95
CA ASN A 148 -10.55 -4.75 -19.33
C ASN A 148 -9.47 -5.29 -20.30
N GLY A 149 -8.35 -5.78 -19.77
CA GLY A 149 -7.23 -6.27 -20.56
C GLY A 149 -6.26 -5.16 -21.01
N PHE A 150 -5.46 -5.49 -22.01
CA PHE A 150 -4.51 -4.53 -22.60
C PHE A 150 -5.26 -3.61 -23.59
N ASN A 151 -5.15 -2.30 -23.41
CA ASN A 151 -5.83 -1.35 -24.30
C ASN A 151 -5.18 -1.35 -25.70
N SER A 152 -5.99 -1.45 -26.74
CA SER A 152 -5.52 -1.51 -28.13
C SER A 152 -4.80 -0.22 -28.62
N GLY A 153 -4.99 0.90 -27.92
CA GLY A 153 -4.30 2.16 -28.19
C GLY A 153 -2.88 2.22 -27.61
N TRP A 154 -2.51 1.27 -26.75
CA TRP A 154 -1.14 1.15 -26.23
C TRP A 154 -0.27 0.32 -27.15
N THR A 155 1.04 0.43 -26.95
CA THR A 155 2.00 -0.42 -27.65
C THR A 155 2.92 -1.07 -26.64
N SER A 156 3.40 -2.28 -26.96
CA SER A 156 4.39 -2.98 -26.17
C SER A 156 5.53 -3.48 -27.04
N PHE A 157 6.69 -3.62 -26.44
CA PHE A 157 7.90 -4.12 -27.08
C PHE A 157 8.63 -5.05 -26.11
N ILE A 158 9.15 -6.14 -26.63
CA ILE A 158 10.06 -7.04 -25.90
C ILE A 158 11.35 -7.13 -26.71
N GLN A 159 12.48 -6.91 -26.04
CA GLN A 159 13.80 -6.96 -26.66
C GLN A 159 14.05 -8.35 -27.27
N SER A 160 14.58 -8.35 -28.49
CA SER A 160 14.94 -9.60 -29.18
C SER A 160 15.96 -10.41 -28.37
N GLY A 161 15.68 -11.70 -28.18
CA GLY A 161 16.51 -12.59 -27.36
C GLY A 161 16.10 -12.67 -25.89
N ALA A 162 15.21 -11.81 -25.42
CA ALA A 162 14.59 -11.97 -24.10
C ALA A 162 13.56 -13.10 -24.12
N ASN A 163 13.64 -13.98 -23.14
CA ASN A 163 12.60 -14.98 -22.90
C ASN A 163 11.67 -14.47 -21.79
N MET A 164 10.86 -13.46 -22.16
CA MET A 164 9.96 -12.76 -21.26
C MET A 164 8.52 -12.87 -21.73
N ASN A 165 7.61 -12.93 -20.74
CA ASN A 165 6.18 -12.89 -20.95
C ASN A 165 5.62 -11.57 -20.40
N PHE A 166 5.08 -10.73 -21.31
CA PHE A 166 4.42 -9.47 -21.01
C PHE A 166 2.93 -9.62 -21.38
N GLN A 167 2.09 -9.86 -20.38
CA GLN A 167 0.66 -10.09 -20.62
C GLN A 167 -0.21 -9.78 -19.41
N VAL A 168 -1.48 -9.49 -19.65
CA VAL A 168 -2.49 -9.44 -18.59
C VAL A 168 -2.80 -10.86 -18.13
N LEU A 169 -2.67 -11.09 -16.83
CA LEU A 169 -3.03 -12.34 -16.16
C LEU A 169 -4.13 -12.08 -15.13
N SER A 170 -4.81 -13.17 -14.73
CA SER A 170 -5.86 -13.15 -13.72
C SER A 170 -5.58 -14.19 -12.66
N ASP A 171 -5.46 -13.76 -11.42
CA ASP A 171 -5.44 -14.65 -10.25
C ASP A 171 -5.89 -13.90 -8.97
N ALA A 172 -6.08 -14.67 -7.90
CA ALA A 172 -6.55 -14.15 -6.62
C ALA A 172 -5.53 -13.22 -5.91
N SER A 173 -4.28 -13.15 -6.38
CA SER A 173 -3.23 -12.31 -5.80
C SER A 173 -3.25 -10.87 -6.30
N SER A 174 -4.14 -10.51 -7.25
CA SER A 174 -4.30 -9.14 -7.71
C SER A 174 -4.65 -8.22 -6.54
N PRO A 175 -3.95 -7.08 -6.36
CA PRO A 175 -4.17 -6.17 -5.25
C PRO A 175 -5.45 -5.35 -5.41
N GLN A 176 -5.98 -5.26 -6.65
CA GLN A 176 -7.23 -4.62 -7.02
C GLN A 176 -7.92 -5.49 -8.07
N GLY A 177 -9.26 -5.58 -8.08
CA GLY A 177 -9.97 -6.40 -9.06
C GLY A 177 -9.49 -7.87 -9.10
N ASN A 178 -9.27 -8.39 -10.32
CA ASN A 178 -8.85 -9.78 -10.52
C ASN A 178 -7.69 -9.93 -11.51
N LYS A 179 -7.24 -8.84 -12.15
CA LYS A 179 -6.21 -8.88 -13.19
C LYS A 179 -5.06 -7.94 -12.86
N TYR A 180 -3.92 -8.25 -13.43
CA TYR A 180 -2.71 -7.44 -13.35
C TYR A 180 -1.86 -7.65 -14.61
N TYR A 181 -0.91 -6.76 -14.86
CA TYR A 181 0.06 -6.90 -15.94
C TYR A 181 1.31 -7.61 -15.43
N ASN A 182 1.63 -8.74 -16.06
CA ASN A 182 2.78 -9.57 -15.69
C ASN A 182 3.95 -9.32 -16.65
N MET A 183 5.14 -9.17 -16.08
CA MET A 183 6.40 -9.06 -16.79
C MET A 183 7.38 -10.03 -16.15
N ALA A 184 7.57 -11.20 -16.73
CA ALA A 184 8.38 -12.25 -16.14
C ALA A 184 9.12 -13.06 -17.18
N GLY A 185 10.35 -13.42 -16.86
CA GLY A 185 11.16 -14.32 -17.68
C GLY A 185 12.66 -14.18 -17.44
N THR A 186 13.45 -14.68 -18.38
CA THR A 186 14.91 -14.72 -18.28
C THR A 186 15.55 -13.92 -19.41
N VAL A 187 16.60 -13.18 -19.08
CA VAL A 187 17.40 -12.40 -20.03
C VAL A 187 18.89 -12.73 -19.88
N ASN A 188 19.63 -12.54 -20.96
CA ASN A 188 21.07 -12.77 -21.04
C ASN A 188 21.90 -11.49 -20.93
N TRP A 189 21.27 -10.37 -20.60
CA TRP A 189 21.86 -9.04 -20.43
C TRP A 189 21.23 -8.32 -19.25
N ASP A 190 21.83 -7.24 -18.81
CA ASP A 190 21.50 -6.49 -17.60
C ASP A 190 20.94 -5.09 -17.92
N TRP A 191 20.01 -4.98 -18.86
CA TRP A 191 19.39 -3.72 -19.21
C TRP A 191 17.94 -3.89 -19.70
N LEU A 192 17.46 -3.04 -20.60
CA LEU A 192 16.09 -3.06 -21.09
C LEU A 192 15.67 -4.45 -21.59
N ILE A 193 14.61 -4.96 -21.02
CA ILE A 193 13.95 -6.22 -21.41
C ILE A 193 12.80 -5.93 -22.36
N GLY A 194 11.98 -4.93 -22.00
CA GLY A 194 10.82 -4.53 -22.77
C GLY A 194 10.13 -3.32 -22.16
N LEU A 195 9.15 -2.81 -22.86
CA LEU A 195 8.40 -1.64 -22.43
C LEU A 195 6.92 -1.71 -22.86
N VAL A 196 6.11 -0.88 -22.19
CA VAL A 196 4.74 -0.53 -22.58
C VAL A 196 4.64 0.98 -22.66
N ASN A 197 4.04 1.49 -23.74
CA ASN A 197 3.71 2.90 -23.90
C ASN A 197 2.22 3.10 -23.64
N PHE A 198 1.89 3.76 -22.55
CA PHE A 198 0.55 4.24 -22.25
C PHE A 198 0.36 5.60 -22.91
N LYS A 199 -0.47 5.69 -23.93
CA LYS A 199 -0.67 6.91 -24.72
C LYS A 199 -1.95 7.62 -24.32
N SER A 200 -1.92 8.93 -24.17
CA SER A 200 -3.09 9.75 -23.88
C SER A 200 -4.19 9.59 -24.92
N THR A 201 -3.80 9.41 -26.20
CA THR A 201 -4.72 9.19 -27.32
C THR A 201 -5.57 7.92 -27.19
N ALA A 202 -5.19 6.97 -26.37
CA ALA A 202 -6.00 5.78 -26.06
C ALA A 202 -7.26 6.11 -25.23
N TYR A 203 -7.34 7.33 -24.71
CA TYR A 203 -8.44 7.83 -23.89
C TYR A 203 -9.24 8.90 -24.66
N GLY A 204 -10.02 8.45 -25.63
CA GLY A 204 -10.87 9.32 -26.44
C GLY A 204 -10.12 10.22 -27.43
N GLY A 205 -8.87 9.90 -27.77
CA GLY A 205 -8.07 10.69 -28.69
C GLY A 205 -7.44 11.96 -28.07
N ALA A 206 -7.37 12.01 -26.73
CA ALA A 206 -6.85 13.18 -26.02
C ALA A 206 -5.38 13.47 -26.40
N PRO A 207 -4.99 14.74 -26.63
CA PRO A 207 -3.60 15.09 -26.98
C PRO A 207 -2.64 14.89 -25.81
N ALA A 208 -3.10 15.11 -24.58
CA ALA A 208 -2.38 14.85 -23.33
C ALA A 208 -3.32 14.19 -22.30
N PHE A 209 -2.77 13.64 -21.24
CA PHE A 209 -3.58 13.18 -20.11
C PHE A 209 -4.25 14.39 -19.43
N PRO A 210 -5.54 14.31 -19.04
CA PRO A 210 -6.27 15.43 -18.47
C PRO A 210 -5.88 15.64 -16.99
N LEU A 211 -4.70 16.16 -16.77
CA LEU A 211 -4.12 16.41 -15.45
C LEU A 211 -4.05 17.91 -15.15
N ASN A 212 -3.93 18.24 -13.88
CA ASN A 212 -3.75 19.62 -13.43
C ASN A 212 -2.41 20.16 -13.91
N ALA A 213 -2.38 21.41 -14.41
CA ALA A 213 -1.15 22.09 -14.85
C ALA A 213 -0.16 22.39 -13.68
N ASN A 214 -0.63 22.33 -12.42
CA ASN A 214 0.25 22.47 -11.27
C ASN A 214 0.89 21.12 -10.90
N PRO A 215 2.17 20.88 -11.25
CA PRO A 215 2.84 19.59 -11.00
C PRO A 215 2.97 19.26 -9.52
N ASN A 216 2.85 20.26 -8.64
CA ASN A 216 2.89 20.05 -7.19
C ASN A 216 1.62 19.41 -6.64
N SER A 217 0.52 19.42 -7.37
CA SER A 217 -0.73 18.75 -6.99
C SER A 217 -0.90 17.38 -7.64
N VAL A 218 -0.11 17.01 -8.64
CA VAL A 218 -0.25 15.77 -9.39
C VAL A 218 0.64 14.67 -8.81
N TYR A 219 0.06 13.50 -8.54
CA TYR A 219 0.75 12.31 -8.04
C TYR A 219 0.52 11.14 -8.98
N PHE A 220 1.61 10.53 -9.43
CA PHE A 220 1.56 9.25 -10.13
C PHE A 220 1.59 8.11 -9.12
N ASN A 221 0.65 7.18 -9.24
CA ASN A 221 0.52 6.04 -8.32
C ASN A 221 0.44 4.75 -9.11
N VAL A 222 1.12 3.72 -8.63
CA VAL A 222 1.11 2.37 -9.22
C VAL A 222 1.34 1.31 -8.17
N MET A 223 0.65 0.19 -8.28
CA MET A 223 0.91 -0.99 -7.46
C MET A 223 1.90 -1.89 -8.20
N ILE A 224 3.02 -2.20 -7.54
CA ILE A 224 4.10 -3.04 -8.10
C ILE A 224 4.32 -4.24 -7.21
N TYR A 225 4.38 -5.44 -7.83
CA TYR A 225 4.70 -6.69 -7.15
C TYR A 225 6.17 -7.04 -7.30
N GLY A 226 6.83 -7.30 -6.18
CA GLY A 226 8.17 -7.86 -6.12
C GLY A 226 8.13 -9.37 -5.89
N GLU A 227 8.92 -10.11 -6.66
CA GLU A 227 9.03 -11.56 -6.55
C GLU A 227 10.13 -11.96 -5.58
N SER A 228 9.87 -12.97 -4.76
CA SER A 228 10.88 -13.53 -3.86
C SER A 228 12.06 -14.10 -4.65
N GLY A 229 13.28 -13.75 -4.22
CA GLY A 229 14.52 -14.23 -4.83
C GLY A 229 14.95 -13.50 -6.11
N THR A 230 14.21 -12.49 -6.57
CA THR A 230 14.66 -11.59 -7.65
C THR A 230 15.24 -10.32 -7.05
N THR A 231 16.47 -9.97 -7.46
CA THR A 231 17.19 -8.78 -6.96
C THR A 231 17.61 -7.83 -8.09
N ASN A 232 17.21 -8.16 -9.32
CA ASN A 232 17.62 -7.48 -10.53
C ASN A 232 16.45 -6.86 -11.31
N SER A 233 15.25 -6.83 -10.74
CA SER A 233 14.08 -6.23 -11.40
C SER A 233 14.03 -4.73 -11.12
N ILE A 234 14.03 -3.94 -12.18
CA ILE A 234 13.81 -2.50 -12.15
C ILE A 234 12.61 -2.16 -13.03
N VAL A 235 11.73 -1.31 -12.53
CA VAL A 235 10.65 -0.68 -13.30
C VAL A 235 10.97 0.80 -13.41
N LEU A 236 11.11 1.30 -14.63
CA LEU A 236 11.36 2.69 -14.92
C LEU A 236 10.14 3.28 -15.62
N PHE A 237 9.59 4.36 -15.08
CA PHE A 237 8.57 5.17 -15.72
C PHE A 237 9.21 6.42 -16.29
N GLN A 238 8.89 6.74 -17.54
CA GLN A 238 9.26 7.97 -18.22
C GLN A 238 8.00 8.67 -18.71
N PHE A 239 7.91 9.95 -18.47
CA PHE A 239 6.76 10.80 -18.78
C PHE A 239 7.19 11.79 -19.85
N GLU A 240 6.69 11.63 -21.07
CA GLU A 240 6.98 12.47 -22.22
C GLU A 240 6.00 13.63 -22.27
N GLU A 241 6.52 14.85 -22.25
CA GLU A 241 5.75 16.08 -22.39
C GLU A 241 5.79 16.57 -23.85
N ASP A 242 4.63 16.80 -24.44
CA ASP A 242 4.48 17.44 -25.76
C ASP A 242 4.37 18.96 -25.55
N GLU A 243 5.50 19.62 -25.36
CA GLU A 243 5.55 21.03 -24.96
C GLU A 243 5.08 21.98 -26.05
N ASN A 244 5.36 21.65 -27.32
CA ASN A 244 5.01 22.46 -28.46
C ASN A 244 3.58 22.18 -28.98
N GLY A 245 2.94 21.10 -28.54
CA GLY A 245 1.57 20.74 -28.87
C GLY A 245 1.37 20.22 -30.30
N ASP A 246 2.45 19.76 -30.96
CA ASP A 246 2.38 19.24 -32.34
C ASP A 246 1.91 17.77 -32.40
N GLY A 247 1.76 17.14 -31.27
CA GLY A 247 1.32 15.76 -31.16
C GLY A 247 2.46 14.73 -31.27
N ILE A 248 3.72 15.15 -31.24
CA ILE A 248 4.90 14.26 -31.33
C ILE A 248 5.91 14.67 -30.27
N PHE A 249 6.28 13.75 -29.40
CA PHE A 249 7.38 13.99 -28.46
C PHE A 249 8.72 14.00 -29.21
N THR A 250 9.48 15.07 -29.07
CA THR A 250 10.79 15.26 -29.68
C THR A 250 11.88 15.33 -28.61
N ALA A 251 12.52 14.20 -28.35
CA ALA A 251 13.48 14.03 -27.24
C ALA A 251 14.67 15.01 -27.24
N ALA A 252 14.95 15.70 -28.36
CA ALA A 252 16.04 16.69 -28.45
C ALA A 252 15.63 18.10 -27.96
N SER A 253 14.35 18.39 -27.82
CA SER A 253 13.81 19.72 -27.55
C SER A 253 12.62 19.76 -26.62
N GLU A 254 12.21 18.62 -26.07
CA GLU A 254 11.10 18.49 -25.15
C GLU A 254 11.49 17.66 -23.93
N ASP A 255 10.83 17.88 -22.83
CA ASP A 255 11.19 17.29 -21.56
C ASP A 255 10.60 15.89 -21.36
N MET A 256 11.40 15.04 -20.74
CA MET A 256 10.99 13.71 -20.30
C MET A 256 11.46 13.50 -18.87
N TYR A 257 10.53 13.49 -17.95
CA TYR A 257 10.81 13.21 -16.55
C TYR A 257 10.64 11.73 -16.24
N ALA A 258 11.36 11.24 -15.23
CA ALA A 258 11.42 9.80 -14.98
C ALA A 258 11.47 9.44 -13.49
N LYS A 259 11.05 8.20 -13.21
CA LYS A 259 11.23 7.53 -11.92
C LYS A 259 11.69 6.10 -12.12
N GLU A 260 12.90 5.81 -11.68
CA GLU A 260 13.43 4.45 -11.58
C GLU A 260 13.05 3.84 -10.22
N ILE A 261 12.54 2.62 -10.24
CA ILE A 261 12.05 1.89 -9.07
C ILE A 261 12.76 0.52 -9.05
N LYS A 262 13.69 0.36 -8.11
CA LYS A 262 14.27 -0.94 -7.84
C LYS A 262 13.27 -1.78 -7.07
N VAL A 263 12.89 -2.92 -7.63
CA VAL A 263 11.91 -3.83 -7.03
C VAL A 263 12.64 -4.86 -6.17
N ASP A 264 12.98 -4.48 -4.94
CA ASP A 264 13.78 -5.27 -3.99
C ASP A 264 12.97 -5.75 -2.76
N TRP A 265 11.66 -5.76 -2.88
CA TRP A 265 10.72 -6.27 -1.86
C TRP A 265 9.95 -7.48 -2.36
N VAL A 266 9.20 -8.11 -1.48
CA VAL A 266 8.31 -9.24 -1.79
C VAL A 266 6.85 -8.81 -1.60
N GLY A 267 6.00 -9.19 -2.56
CA GLY A 267 4.57 -8.88 -2.53
C GLY A 267 4.22 -7.53 -3.19
N TRP A 268 2.98 -7.11 -3.06
CA TRP A 268 2.47 -5.87 -3.62
C TRP A 268 2.85 -4.67 -2.76
N LYS A 269 3.26 -3.58 -3.41
CA LYS A 269 3.55 -2.30 -2.78
C LYS A 269 2.96 -1.17 -3.63
N LEU A 270 2.30 -0.22 -3.00
CA LEU A 270 1.92 1.03 -3.63
C LEU A 270 3.13 1.95 -3.70
N ILE A 271 3.42 2.44 -4.89
CA ILE A 271 4.40 3.48 -5.15
C ILE A 271 3.64 4.73 -5.54
N SER A 272 3.91 5.82 -4.84
CA SER A 272 3.35 7.14 -5.13
C SER A 272 4.49 8.13 -5.31
N VAL A 273 4.46 8.88 -6.40
CA VAL A 273 5.50 9.87 -6.72
C VAL A 273 4.82 11.17 -7.10
N LYS A 274 5.21 12.26 -6.47
CA LYS A 274 4.75 13.59 -6.86
C LYS A 274 5.41 13.97 -8.18
N TYR A 275 4.64 14.52 -9.13
CA TYR A 275 5.13 14.79 -10.47
C TYR A 275 6.31 15.77 -10.46
N SER A 276 6.23 16.82 -9.65
CA SER A 276 7.32 17.80 -9.49
C SER A 276 8.62 17.24 -8.87
N ASP A 277 8.60 16.03 -8.32
CA ASP A 277 9.78 15.39 -7.74
C ASP A 277 10.50 14.46 -8.74
N LEU A 278 9.97 14.32 -9.96
CA LEU A 278 10.58 13.55 -11.03
C LEU A 278 11.81 14.28 -11.57
N VAL A 279 12.71 13.52 -12.15
CA VAL A 279 13.95 14.06 -12.73
C VAL A 279 14.15 13.53 -14.15
N ASN A 280 14.79 14.30 -15.00
CA ASN A 280 15.28 13.76 -16.28
C ASN A 280 16.42 12.77 -15.99
N LEU A 281 16.35 11.57 -16.56
CA LEU A 281 17.36 10.52 -16.40
C LEU A 281 17.96 10.14 -17.75
N VAL A 282 19.27 10.21 -17.84
CA VAL A 282 20.04 9.68 -18.97
C VAL A 282 20.88 8.50 -18.47
N ASN A 283 20.59 7.30 -18.95
CA ASN A 283 21.23 6.06 -18.48
C ASN A 283 21.17 5.88 -16.94
N GLY A 284 20.03 6.20 -16.32
CA GLY A 284 19.85 6.09 -14.88
C GLY A 284 20.49 7.20 -14.04
N VAL A 285 21.12 8.20 -14.66
CA VAL A 285 21.78 9.33 -13.99
C VAL A 285 20.98 10.60 -14.21
N PRO A 286 20.70 11.42 -13.20
CA PRO A 286 20.06 12.71 -13.35
C PRO A 286 20.85 13.62 -14.31
N ALA A 287 20.15 14.22 -15.26
CA ALA A 287 20.69 15.12 -16.26
C ALA A 287 19.79 16.37 -16.42
N ALA A 288 20.32 17.41 -17.07
CA ALA A 288 19.49 18.55 -17.43
C ALA A 288 18.40 18.12 -18.42
N PRO A 289 17.18 18.65 -18.27
CA PRO A 289 16.11 18.44 -19.24
C PRO A 289 16.48 19.08 -20.62
N ASN A 290 15.86 18.59 -21.68
CA ASN A 290 16.17 19.04 -23.05
C ASN A 290 15.19 20.13 -23.55
N GLY A 291 14.04 20.25 -22.92
CA GLY A 291 12.98 21.20 -23.23
C GLY A 291 13.07 22.49 -22.43
N ASN A 292 11.94 22.95 -21.94
CA ASN A 292 11.84 24.21 -21.20
C ASN A 292 12.30 24.11 -19.73
N GLY A 293 12.52 22.90 -19.22
CA GLY A 293 12.95 22.62 -17.84
C GLY A 293 11.85 22.79 -16.81
N VAL A 294 10.60 22.85 -17.24
CA VAL A 294 9.40 22.98 -16.38
C VAL A 294 8.62 21.68 -16.42
N HIS A 295 8.13 21.23 -15.26
CA HIS A 295 7.23 20.08 -15.20
C HIS A 295 5.83 20.49 -15.68
N ASP A 296 5.50 20.21 -16.91
CA ASP A 296 4.22 20.53 -17.54
C ASP A 296 3.27 19.31 -17.46
N SER A 297 2.74 19.01 -16.27
CA SER A 297 1.94 17.80 -16.03
C SER A 297 0.70 17.68 -16.92
N ASP A 298 0.13 18.77 -17.39
CA ASP A 298 -1.00 18.82 -18.32
C ASP A 298 -0.59 18.60 -19.80
N LYS A 299 0.72 18.48 -20.08
CA LYS A 299 1.26 18.17 -21.42
C LYS A 299 1.78 16.73 -21.53
N ILE A 300 1.64 15.91 -20.50
CA ILE A 300 2.07 14.50 -20.56
C ILE A 300 1.25 13.78 -21.62
N LYS A 301 1.94 13.31 -22.65
CA LYS A 301 1.38 12.61 -23.81
C LYS A 301 1.52 11.10 -23.71
N THR A 302 2.68 10.66 -23.28
CA THR A 302 3.03 9.24 -23.18
C THR A 302 3.67 8.95 -21.84
N ILE A 303 3.31 7.80 -21.27
CA ILE A 303 4.04 7.22 -20.15
C ILE A 303 4.67 5.94 -20.66
N ASN A 304 6.01 5.93 -20.71
CA ASN A 304 6.76 4.73 -21.04
C ASN A 304 7.06 3.96 -19.75
N MET A 305 6.57 2.75 -19.63
CA MET A 305 6.96 1.84 -18.56
C MET A 305 7.97 0.84 -19.11
N LEU A 306 9.20 0.92 -18.64
CA LEU A 306 10.29 0.03 -19.01
C LEU A 306 10.53 -0.99 -17.90
N HIS A 307 10.69 -2.25 -18.30
CA HIS A 307 11.17 -3.29 -17.41
C HIS A 307 12.62 -3.61 -17.73
N LEU A 308 13.48 -3.53 -16.72
CA LEU A 308 14.92 -3.73 -16.84
C LEU A 308 15.39 -4.85 -15.92
N ALA A 309 16.40 -5.60 -16.37
CA ALA A 309 17.20 -6.49 -15.53
C ALA A 309 18.53 -5.79 -15.23
N ASN A 310 18.75 -5.34 -13.99
CA ASN A 310 19.93 -4.60 -13.58
C ASN A 310 20.19 -4.80 -12.06
N PRO A 311 21.43 -5.07 -11.60
CA PRO A 311 22.67 -5.07 -12.37
C PRO A 311 23.02 -6.42 -13.04
N ASN A 312 22.20 -7.45 -12.90
CA ASN A 312 22.53 -8.79 -13.37
C ASN A 312 21.54 -9.30 -14.41
N SER A 313 22.03 -10.04 -15.39
CA SER A 313 21.19 -10.88 -16.25
C SER A 313 20.55 -12.02 -15.45
N GLY A 314 19.62 -12.73 -16.07
CA GLY A 314 18.95 -13.88 -15.47
C GLY A 314 17.45 -13.71 -15.36
N PHE A 315 16.83 -14.33 -14.37
CA PHE A 315 15.40 -14.23 -14.15
C PHE A 315 15.04 -12.87 -13.52
N ALA A 316 14.13 -12.15 -14.16
CA ALA A 316 13.53 -10.93 -13.64
C ALA A 316 12.01 -11.02 -13.68
N LYS A 317 11.34 -10.46 -12.69
CA LYS A 317 9.88 -10.45 -12.59
C LYS A 317 9.39 -9.24 -11.84
N SER A 318 8.41 -8.58 -12.44
CA SER A 318 7.57 -7.58 -11.79
C SER A 318 6.14 -7.75 -12.30
N LYS A 319 5.15 -7.37 -11.48
CA LYS A 319 3.77 -7.23 -11.91
C LYS A 319 3.35 -5.80 -11.64
N LEU A 320 2.46 -5.28 -12.47
CA LEU A 320 1.87 -3.95 -12.31
C LEU A 320 0.37 -4.07 -12.18
N ASP A 321 -0.20 -3.22 -11.37
CA ASP A 321 -1.64 -3.04 -11.28
C ASP A 321 -1.97 -1.61 -10.84
N TYR A 322 -3.20 -1.19 -11.10
CA TYR A 322 -3.81 0.04 -10.65
C TYR A 322 -2.93 1.28 -10.82
N ILE A 323 -2.70 1.65 -12.08
CA ILE A 323 -1.95 2.84 -12.46
C ILE A 323 -2.92 4.02 -12.54
N ILE A 324 -2.73 5.02 -11.67
CA ILE A 324 -3.65 6.16 -11.55
C ILE A 324 -2.89 7.44 -11.22
N PHE A 325 -3.29 8.55 -11.84
CA PHE A 325 -2.94 9.87 -11.34
C PHE A 325 -3.97 10.35 -10.33
N THR A 326 -3.51 10.87 -9.21
CA THR A 326 -4.36 11.55 -8.21
C THR A 326 -3.93 13.00 -8.06
N GLU A 327 -4.85 13.86 -7.60
CA GLU A 327 -4.58 15.27 -7.35
C GLU A 327 -4.66 15.59 -5.87
N ASN A 328 -3.85 16.57 -5.44
CA ASN A 328 -3.78 17.11 -4.08
C ASN A 328 -3.30 16.12 -3.01
N GLY A 329 -2.77 14.97 -3.41
CA GLY A 329 -2.19 13.97 -2.52
C GLY A 329 -1.98 12.62 -3.20
N PRO A 330 -1.17 11.74 -2.60
CA PRO A 330 -0.99 10.38 -3.07
C PRO A 330 -2.28 9.57 -2.92
N LEU A 331 -2.36 8.46 -3.66
CA LEU A 331 -3.45 7.50 -3.51
C LEU A 331 -3.52 6.97 -2.07
N VAL A 332 -4.72 7.02 -1.51
CA VAL A 332 -5.07 6.37 -0.23
C VAL A 332 -6.03 5.24 -0.56
N PRO A 333 -5.50 4.01 -0.71
CA PRO A 333 -6.26 2.87 -1.19
C PRO A 333 -7.29 2.35 -0.19
#